data_cbf2cb2307b9993df0c16b135ee22533
#
_entry.id   cbf2cb2307b9993df0c16b135ee22533
#
_cell.length_a   1.000
_cell.length_b   1.000
_cell.length_c   1.000
_cell.angle_alpha   90.00
_cell.angle_beta   90.00
_cell.angle_gamma   90.00
#
_symmetry.space_group_name_H-M   'P 1'
#
loop_
_entity.id
_entity.type
_entity.pdbx_description
1 polymer ?
#
loop_
_entity_poly.entity_id
_entity_poly.type
_entity_poly.pdbx_seq_one_letter_code
_entity_poly.pdbx_strand_id
1 'polypeptide(L)'
;YERSRGALAISGERPTGVYTAGQAQRYLNIDGYMVGKSVFILGSGDIGLIMARRMSLEGAKVLGVAELMPYSNGLPRNMKQCLDDFGIPLYLSHTVTNVYGEDRLEKIELAKVDENRNPIPGSEMYFDVDTLLLSVGLIPENSLAEEAGISMDMSTRGPIVDENYMTSVPGIFACGNGLHVHDLADFVTKQAGEAALGALRYLNGSGGDYSSVKAGNLIGYVVPAKLHKENLPKTVTLYFRVRKPLTDVTIEISKGEKVIRSIHKNHLIPS
;
A
#
# COMPACT_ATOMS: atom_id res chain seq x y z
N TYR A 1 0.98 -3.16 9.91
CA TYR A 1 2.14 -4.07 9.72
C TYR A 1 2.26 -4.53 8.27
N GLU A 2 3.45 -4.99 7.88
CA GLU A 2 3.69 -5.52 6.53
C GLU A 2 3.16 -6.95 6.40
N ARG A 3 2.72 -7.32 5.20
CA ARG A 3 2.35 -8.71 4.90
C ARG A 3 3.58 -9.59 4.90
N SER A 4 3.53 -10.63 5.71
CA SER A 4 4.58 -11.65 5.80
C SER A 4 4.34 -12.81 4.83
N ARG A 5 5.31 -13.72 4.74
CA ARG A 5 5.20 -14.96 3.97
C ARG A 5 3.92 -15.76 4.29
N GLY A 6 3.55 -15.84 5.57
CA GLY A 6 2.34 -16.56 5.97
C GLY A 6 1.06 -15.94 5.41
N ALA A 7 0.99 -14.61 5.37
CA ALA A 7 -0.15 -13.90 4.77
C ALA A 7 -0.26 -14.09 3.26
N LEU A 8 0.85 -14.45 2.59
CA LEU A 8 0.90 -14.74 1.14
C LEU A 8 0.75 -16.22 0.82
N ALA A 9 0.75 -17.09 1.82
CA ALA A 9 0.70 -18.54 1.67
C ALA A 9 1.80 -19.11 0.73
N ILE A 10 2.99 -18.49 0.70
CA ILE A 10 4.12 -19.00 -0.11
C ILE A 10 4.56 -20.35 0.47
N SER A 11 4.54 -21.37 -0.39
CA SER A 11 4.88 -22.76 -0.04
C SER A 11 6.37 -22.96 0.26
N GLY A 12 6.71 -24.16 0.69
CA GLY A 12 8.09 -24.62 0.93
C GLY A 12 8.53 -24.60 2.39
N GLU A 13 9.81 -24.80 2.58
CA GLU A 13 10.49 -24.87 3.87
C GLU A 13 10.45 -23.53 4.60
N ARG A 14 10.93 -23.47 5.84
CA ARG A 14 10.93 -22.25 6.66
C ARG A 14 12.35 -21.78 7.02
N PRO A 15 13.21 -21.55 6.03
CA PRO A 15 14.55 -21.06 6.26
C PRO A 15 14.56 -19.63 6.81
N THR A 16 15.68 -19.22 7.41
CA THR A 16 16.01 -17.81 7.57
C THR A 16 16.26 -17.17 6.19
N GLY A 17 16.23 -15.82 6.11
CA GLY A 17 16.48 -15.11 4.84
C GLY A 17 15.22 -14.61 4.15
N VAL A 18 14.03 -14.93 4.66
CA VAL A 18 12.76 -14.32 4.16
C VAL A 18 12.35 -13.21 5.12
N TYR A 19 12.39 -11.96 4.66
CA TYR A 19 12.10 -10.76 5.44
C TYR A 19 11.04 -9.92 4.77
N THR A 20 10.29 -9.13 5.54
CA THR A 20 9.56 -8.00 4.97
C THR A 20 10.55 -6.90 4.58
N ALA A 21 10.20 -6.07 3.59
CA ALA A 21 11.09 -5.02 3.10
C ALA A 21 11.42 -3.99 4.21
N GLY A 22 10.46 -3.64 5.07
CA GLY A 22 10.68 -2.73 6.19
C GLY A 22 11.55 -3.35 7.29
N GLN A 23 11.42 -4.65 7.54
CA GLN A 23 12.32 -5.34 8.47
C GLN A 23 13.78 -5.33 7.95
N ALA A 24 13.97 -5.63 6.67
CA ALA A 24 15.29 -5.55 6.04
C ALA A 24 15.84 -4.12 6.05
N GLN A 25 14.99 -3.12 5.78
CA GLN A 25 15.36 -1.72 5.86
C GLN A 25 15.87 -1.34 7.27
N ARG A 26 15.19 -1.78 8.31
CA ARG A 26 15.62 -1.53 9.68
C ARG A 26 17.00 -2.14 9.94
N TYR A 27 17.17 -3.43 9.65
CA TYR A 27 18.47 -4.08 9.85
C TYR A 27 19.59 -3.35 9.12
N LEU A 28 19.37 -3.00 7.86
CA LEU A 28 20.40 -2.40 7.04
C LEU A 28 20.68 -0.94 7.42
N ASN A 29 19.64 -0.11 7.57
CA ASN A 29 19.79 1.34 7.70
C ASN A 29 19.94 1.81 9.15
N ILE A 30 19.39 1.07 10.14
CA ILE A 30 19.41 1.46 11.55
C ILE A 30 20.42 0.61 12.32
N ASP A 31 20.34 -0.72 12.16
CA ASP A 31 21.13 -1.64 12.96
C ASP A 31 22.49 -1.96 12.30
N GLY A 32 22.71 -1.58 11.03
CA GLY A 32 23.96 -1.76 10.31
C GLY A 32 24.26 -3.21 9.89
N TYR A 33 23.25 -4.06 9.81
CA TYR A 33 23.40 -5.46 9.42
C TYR A 33 22.96 -5.72 7.99
N MET A 34 23.82 -6.37 7.20
CA MET A 34 23.48 -6.87 5.88
C MET A 34 22.62 -8.13 6.02
N VAL A 35 21.39 -8.11 5.45
CA VAL A 35 20.45 -9.24 5.55
C VAL A 35 20.76 -10.38 4.58
N GLY A 36 21.52 -10.12 3.51
CA GLY A 36 21.98 -11.14 2.58
C GLY A 36 22.80 -10.57 1.43
N LYS A 37 23.34 -11.46 0.60
CA LYS A 37 24.27 -11.12 -0.51
C LYS A 37 23.63 -11.31 -1.88
N SER A 38 22.74 -12.29 -2.02
CA SER A 38 22.02 -12.59 -3.27
C SER A 38 20.53 -12.46 -2.98
N VAL A 39 19.90 -11.41 -3.51
CA VAL A 39 18.57 -10.95 -3.08
C VAL A 39 17.59 -11.01 -4.23
N PHE A 40 16.38 -11.47 -3.94
CA PHE A 40 15.22 -11.28 -4.79
C PHE A 40 14.12 -10.52 -4.03
N ILE A 41 13.33 -9.72 -4.73
CA ILE A 41 12.29 -8.89 -4.10
C ILE A 41 10.94 -9.22 -4.71
N LEU A 42 9.95 -9.50 -3.87
CA LEU A 42 8.56 -9.67 -4.28
C LEU A 42 7.76 -8.41 -3.95
N GLY A 43 7.21 -7.77 -4.96
CA GLY A 43 6.46 -6.52 -4.91
C GLY A 43 7.27 -5.32 -5.40
N SER A 44 6.71 -4.59 -6.37
CA SER A 44 7.31 -3.42 -7.02
C SER A 44 6.77 -2.09 -6.51
N GLY A 45 6.23 -2.06 -5.28
CA GLY A 45 5.93 -0.82 -4.57
C GLY A 45 7.21 -0.04 -4.22
N ASP A 46 7.09 1.23 -3.87
CA ASP A 46 8.23 2.13 -3.64
C ASP A 46 9.25 1.58 -2.64
N ILE A 47 8.80 0.94 -1.55
CA ILE A 47 9.71 0.38 -0.54
C ILE A 47 10.55 -0.77 -1.14
N GLY A 48 9.94 -1.65 -1.94
CA GLY A 48 10.67 -2.72 -2.64
C GLY A 48 11.72 -2.18 -3.61
N LEU A 49 11.35 -1.16 -4.38
CA LEU A 49 12.26 -0.49 -5.32
C LEU A 49 13.42 0.21 -4.60
N ILE A 50 13.12 0.96 -3.54
CA ILE A 50 14.13 1.64 -2.72
C ILE A 50 15.08 0.62 -2.08
N MET A 51 14.57 -0.50 -1.60
CA MET A 51 15.39 -1.57 -1.04
C MET A 51 16.23 -2.27 -2.10
N ALA A 52 15.74 -2.46 -3.33
CA ALA A 52 16.55 -2.99 -4.44
C ALA A 52 17.79 -2.12 -4.68
N ARG A 53 17.60 -0.81 -4.78
CA ARG A 53 18.69 0.15 -4.90
C ARG A 53 19.61 0.14 -3.67
N ARG A 54 19.03 0.18 -2.46
CA ARG A 54 19.80 0.24 -1.22
C ARG A 54 20.68 -0.99 -1.03
N MET A 55 20.13 -2.19 -1.23
CA MET A 55 20.87 -3.44 -1.15
C MET A 55 22.03 -3.48 -2.17
N SER A 56 21.79 -3.01 -3.39
CA SER A 56 22.82 -2.94 -4.43
C SER A 56 23.96 -1.98 -4.06
N LEU A 57 23.65 -0.83 -3.47
CA LEU A 57 24.65 0.15 -3.00
C LEU A 57 25.51 -0.39 -1.86
N GLU A 58 24.97 -1.27 -1.04
CA GLU A 58 25.71 -1.94 0.04
C GLU A 58 26.42 -3.23 -0.42
N GLY A 59 26.43 -3.49 -1.73
CA GLY A 59 27.21 -4.58 -2.34
C GLY A 59 26.47 -5.91 -2.46
N ALA A 60 25.18 -5.99 -2.19
CA ALA A 60 24.40 -7.18 -2.50
C ALA A 60 24.07 -7.25 -4.01
N LYS A 61 23.96 -8.45 -4.54
CA LYS A 61 23.47 -8.70 -5.89
C LYS A 61 21.96 -8.88 -5.87
N VAL A 62 21.21 -7.90 -6.38
CA VAL A 62 19.76 -8.02 -6.54
C VAL A 62 19.47 -8.65 -7.89
N LEU A 63 18.91 -9.88 -7.90
CA LEU A 63 18.68 -10.67 -9.11
C LEU A 63 17.40 -10.27 -9.84
N GLY A 64 16.46 -9.65 -9.15
CA GLY A 64 15.22 -9.18 -9.76
C GLY A 64 14.18 -8.72 -8.75
N VAL A 65 13.18 -8.07 -9.29
CA VAL A 65 11.94 -7.70 -8.60
C VAL A 65 10.78 -8.34 -9.34
N ALA A 66 9.87 -9.01 -8.63
CA ALA A 66 8.65 -9.54 -9.20
C ALA A 66 7.43 -8.74 -8.76
N GLU A 67 6.47 -8.60 -9.65
CA GLU A 67 5.21 -7.93 -9.42
C GLU A 67 4.05 -8.79 -9.90
N LEU A 68 3.08 -8.99 -9.03
CA LEU A 68 1.88 -9.79 -9.33
C LEU A 68 1.02 -9.15 -10.43
N MET A 69 0.98 -7.81 -10.47
CA MET A 69 0.21 -7.07 -11.45
C MET A 69 0.96 -6.95 -12.78
N PRO A 70 0.25 -6.72 -13.92
CA PRO A 70 0.88 -6.45 -15.21
C PRO A 70 1.51 -5.04 -15.31
N TYR A 71 1.61 -4.32 -14.21
CA TYR A 71 2.22 -3.00 -14.09
C TYR A 71 2.85 -2.83 -12.71
N SER A 72 3.87 -1.97 -12.61
CA SER A 72 4.46 -1.61 -11.32
C SER A 72 3.55 -0.65 -10.54
N ASN A 73 3.53 -0.82 -9.22
CA ASN A 73 2.85 0.09 -8.29
C ASN A 73 3.78 1.19 -7.76
N GLY A 74 5.06 1.17 -8.11
CA GLY A 74 6.02 2.19 -7.71
C GLY A 74 5.98 3.45 -8.57
N LEU A 75 6.43 4.56 -8.01
CA LEU A 75 6.55 5.82 -8.72
C LEU A 75 7.54 5.71 -9.91
N PRO A 76 7.26 6.35 -11.06
CA PRO A 76 8.14 6.28 -12.25
C PRO A 76 9.58 6.66 -11.96
N ARG A 77 9.83 7.65 -11.09
CA ARG A 77 11.19 8.03 -10.68
C ARG A 77 11.93 6.89 -9.96
N ASN A 78 11.21 6.13 -9.11
CA ASN A 78 11.80 5.02 -8.38
C ASN A 78 12.06 3.82 -9.29
N MET A 79 11.19 3.59 -10.29
CA MET A 79 11.46 2.62 -11.35
C MET A 79 12.79 2.93 -12.04
N LYS A 80 12.97 4.18 -12.48
CA LYS A 80 14.21 4.62 -13.14
C LYS A 80 15.42 4.50 -12.22
N GLN A 81 15.37 5.13 -11.05
CA GLN A 81 16.51 5.26 -10.14
C GLN A 81 16.88 3.99 -9.37
N CYS A 82 15.94 3.07 -9.21
CA CYS A 82 16.14 1.89 -8.37
C CYS A 82 16.30 0.60 -9.18
N LEU A 83 15.75 0.53 -10.39
CA LEU A 83 15.88 -0.65 -11.25
C LEU A 83 16.71 -0.37 -12.49
N ASP A 84 16.28 0.58 -13.36
CA ASP A 84 16.95 0.81 -14.65
C ASP A 84 18.41 1.21 -14.47
N ASP A 85 18.70 2.15 -13.56
CA ASP A 85 20.07 2.65 -13.33
C ASP A 85 20.99 1.57 -12.73
N PHE A 86 20.44 0.49 -12.16
CA PHE A 86 21.19 -0.65 -11.62
C PHE A 86 21.08 -1.91 -12.49
N GLY A 87 20.34 -1.87 -13.60
CA GLY A 87 20.14 -3.01 -14.47
C GLY A 87 19.39 -4.17 -13.81
N ILE A 88 18.53 -3.87 -12.83
CA ILE A 88 17.77 -4.89 -12.09
C ILE A 88 16.48 -5.22 -12.89
N PRO A 89 16.29 -6.50 -13.29
CA PRO A 89 15.11 -6.89 -14.06
C PRO A 89 13.83 -6.85 -13.24
N LEU A 90 12.72 -6.43 -13.88
CA LEU A 90 11.37 -6.46 -13.33
C LEU A 90 10.53 -7.53 -14.04
N TYR A 91 9.99 -8.46 -13.27
CA TYR A 91 9.11 -9.53 -13.73
C TYR A 91 7.65 -9.19 -13.41
N LEU A 92 6.94 -8.60 -14.37
CA LEU A 92 5.50 -8.29 -14.24
C LEU A 92 4.66 -9.54 -14.45
N SER A 93 3.48 -9.60 -13.81
CA SER A 93 2.60 -10.79 -13.81
C SER A 93 3.31 -12.05 -13.32
N HIS A 94 4.13 -11.92 -12.27
CA HIS A 94 4.85 -13.03 -11.64
C HIS A 94 4.69 -12.99 -10.11
N THR A 95 4.78 -14.16 -9.51
CA THR A 95 4.80 -14.31 -8.04
C THR A 95 5.76 -15.41 -7.61
N VAL A 96 6.24 -15.32 -6.38
CA VAL A 96 7.00 -16.40 -5.75
C VAL A 96 6.03 -17.46 -5.26
N THR A 97 6.18 -18.68 -5.74
CA THR A 97 5.31 -19.82 -5.43
C THR A 97 5.91 -20.73 -4.37
N ASN A 98 7.23 -20.82 -4.33
CA ASN A 98 7.92 -21.70 -3.40
C ASN A 98 9.28 -21.12 -2.95
N VAL A 99 9.72 -21.55 -1.76
CA VAL A 99 11.06 -21.26 -1.23
C VAL A 99 11.70 -22.55 -0.76
N TYR A 100 13.01 -22.65 -0.97
CA TYR A 100 13.83 -23.82 -0.67
C TYR A 100 15.01 -23.43 0.22
N GLY A 101 15.36 -24.27 1.16
CA GLY A 101 16.49 -24.12 2.07
C GLY A 101 16.15 -24.61 3.46
N GLU A 102 17.07 -25.28 4.12
CA GLU A 102 16.88 -25.83 5.48
C GLU A 102 17.09 -24.74 6.53
N ASP A 103 18.34 -24.35 6.77
CA ASP A 103 18.68 -23.31 7.75
C ASP A 103 18.50 -21.91 7.20
N ARG A 104 18.93 -21.71 5.97
CA ARG A 104 18.84 -20.44 5.24
C ARG A 104 18.25 -20.65 3.85
N LEU A 105 17.62 -19.59 3.32
CA LEU A 105 17.13 -19.55 1.95
C LEU A 105 18.28 -19.83 0.96
N GLU A 106 18.07 -20.77 0.07
CA GLU A 106 19.02 -21.16 -0.97
C GLU A 106 18.46 -20.89 -2.37
N LYS A 107 17.14 -20.98 -2.52
CA LYS A 107 16.48 -20.85 -3.82
C LYS A 107 15.02 -20.40 -3.66
N ILE A 108 14.53 -19.67 -4.64
CA ILE A 108 13.09 -19.38 -4.80
C ILE A 108 12.61 -19.90 -6.16
N GLU A 109 11.33 -20.22 -6.20
CA GLU A 109 10.59 -20.50 -7.42
C GLU A 109 9.67 -19.32 -7.72
N LEU A 110 9.81 -18.76 -8.92
CA LEU A 110 9.01 -17.69 -9.47
C LEU A 110 8.16 -18.23 -10.60
N ALA A 111 6.85 -18.00 -10.60
CA ALA A 111 5.97 -18.39 -11.69
C ALA A 111 5.22 -17.20 -12.27
N LYS A 112 4.94 -17.24 -13.56
CA LYS A 112 4.01 -16.33 -14.22
C LYS A 112 2.59 -16.58 -13.72
N VAL A 113 1.76 -15.53 -13.64
CA VAL A 113 0.36 -15.65 -13.26
C VAL A 113 -0.58 -15.29 -14.41
N ASP A 114 -1.76 -15.92 -14.40
CA ASP A 114 -2.86 -15.61 -15.29
C ASP A 114 -3.61 -14.32 -14.89
N GLU A 115 -4.65 -13.97 -15.62
CA GLU A 115 -5.51 -12.81 -15.35
C GLU A 115 -6.22 -12.89 -13.99
N ASN A 116 -6.42 -14.10 -13.46
CA ASN A 116 -7.01 -14.38 -12.16
C ASN A 116 -5.96 -14.42 -11.04
N ARG A 117 -4.68 -14.16 -11.39
CA ARG A 117 -3.51 -14.20 -10.49
C ARG A 117 -3.16 -15.60 -9.98
N ASN A 118 -3.56 -16.64 -10.70
CA ASN A 118 -3.16 -18.00 -10.41
C ASN A 118 -1.84 -18.31 -11.13
N PRO A 119 -0.87 -18.99 -10.46
CA PRO A 119 0.36 -19.43 -11.11
C PRO A 119 0.05 -20.34 -12.32
N ILE A 120 0.74 -20.10 -13.43
CA ILE A 120 0.63 -20.87 -14.67
C ILE A 120 1.63 -22.04 -14.60
N PRO A 121 1.16 -23.30 -14.56
CA PRO A 121 2.06 -24.46 -14.55
C PRO A 121 2.96 -24.50 -15.78
N GLY A 122 4.25 -24.84 -15.58
CA GLY A 122 5.25 -24.88 -16.64
C GLY A 122 5.91 -23.53 -16.95
N SER A 123 5.60 -22.49 -16.17
CA SER A 123 6.23 -21.17 -16.32
C SER A 123 7.26 -20.88 -15.21
N GLU A 124 7.60 -21.89 -14.43
CA GLU A 124 8.46 -21.77 -13.26
C GLU A 124 9.90 -21.39 -13.67
N MET A 125 10.44 -20.42 -12.97
CA MET A 125 11.85 -19.99 -13.03
C MET A 125 12.45 -20.09 -11.64
N TYR A 126 13.72 -20.47 -11.58
CA TYR A 126 14.41 -20.66 -10.31
C TYR A 126 15.54 -19.64 -10.16
N PHE A 127 15.68 -19.09 -8.96
CA PHE A 127 16.74 -18.15 -8.62
C PHE A 127 17.46 -18.62 -7.36
N ASP A 128 18.78 -18.78 -7.45
CA ASP A 128 19.63 -19.07 -6.30
C ASP A 128 19.88 -17.79 -5.52
N VAL A 129 19.23 -17.67 -4.36
CA VAL A 129 19.25 -16.48 -3.51
C VAL A 129 19.32 -16.86 -2.05
N ASP A 130 20.02 -16.09 -1.25
CA ASP A 130 20.07 -16.23 0.20
C ASP A 130 19.08 -15.34 0.94
N THR A 131 18.38 -14.46 0.19
CA THR A 131 17.44 -13.51 0.76
C THR A 131 16.26 -13.22 -0.18
N LEU A 132 15.05 -13.31 0.36
CA LEU A 132 13.81 -12.86 -0.27
C LEU A 132 13.21 -11.71 0.55
N LEU A 133 13.04 -10.55 -0.08
CA LEU A 133 12.34 -9.42 0.52
C LEU A 133 10.89 -9.36 0.04
N LEU A 134 9.97 -9.20 0.97
CA LEU A 134 8.53 -9.09 0.71
C LEU A 134 8.10 -7.63 0.83
N SER A 135 7.77 -7.00 -0.30
CA SER A 135 7.25 -5.63 -0.39
C SER A 135 5.83 -5.63 -0.97
N VAL A 136 4.93 -6.38 -0.33
CA VAL A 136 3.61 -6.76 -0.86
C VAL A 136 2.46 -6.04 -0.17
N GLY A 137 2.74 -4.85 0.33
CA GLY A 137 1.78 -3.95 0.95
C GLY A 137 1.60 -4.13 2.45
N LEU A 138 0.84 -3.22 3.01
CA LEU A 138 0.56 -3.12 4.43
C LEU A 138 -0.79 -3.72 4.78
N ILE A 139 -0.93 -4.14 6.03
CA ILE A 139 -2.21 -4.49 6.66
C ILE A 139 -2.42 -3.47 7.79
N PRO A 140 -3.48 -2.66 7.76
CA PRO A 140 -3.82 -1.77 8.86
C PRO A 140 -4.06 -2.58 10.14
N GLU A 141 -3.52 -2.11 11.26
CA GLU A 141 -3.76 -2.73 12.57
C GLU A 141 -4.89 -1.95 13.25
N ASN A 142 -6.07 -2.54 13.27
CA ASN A 142 -7.29 -1.91 13.76
C ASN A 142 -8.08 -2.77 14.76
N SER A 143 -7.44 -3.79 15.36
CA SER A 143 -8.10 -4.68 16.32
C SER A 143 -8.77 -3.92 17.47
N LEU A 144 -8.10 -2.91 18.04
CA LEU A 144 -8.67 -2.06 19.09
C LEU A 144 -9.88 -1.24 18.60
N ALA A 145 -9.86 -0.80 17.34
CA ALA A 145 -10.99 -0.07 16.77
C ALA A 145 -12.21 -1.00 16.57
N GLU A 146 -11.98 -2.23 16.13
CA GLU A 146 -13.01 -3.26 15.98
C GLU A 146 -13.59 -3.65 17.34
N GLU A 147 -12.75 -3.87 18.36
CA GLU A 147 -13.18 -4.15 19.74
C GLU A 147 -14.00 -3.01 20.35
N ALA A 148 -13.69 -1.76 19.99
CA ALA A 148 -14.46 -0.59 20.40
C ALA A 148 -15.78 -0.42 19.63
N GLY A 149 -16.13 -1.34 18.73
CA GLY A 149 -17.36 -1.31 17.94
C GLY A 149 -17.40 -0.24 16.86
N ILE A 150 -16.24 0.22 16.40
CA ILE A 150 -16.14 1.21 15.33
C ILE A 150 -16.47 0.55 14.00
N SER A 151 -17.33 1.22 13.20
CA SER A 151 -17.67 0.75 11.84
C SER A 151 -16.46 0.83 10.92
N MET A 152 -16.15 -0.27 10.24
CA MET A 152 -14.97 -0.41 9.36
C MET A 152 -15.38 -0.38 7.89
N ASP A 153 -14.53 0.22 7.05
CA ASP A 153 -14.63 0.16 5.59
C ASP A 153 -13.86 -1.06 5.06
N MET A 154 -14.55 -1.92 4.32
CA MET A 154 -13.97 -3.16 3.77
C MET A 154 -12.89 -2.90 2.71
N SER A 155 -12.91 -1.75 2.04
CA SER A 155 -11.95 -1.42 0.98
C SER A 155 -10.63 -0.91 1.55
N THR A 156 -10.68 -0.04 2.57
CA THR A 156 -9.49 0.48 3.25
C THR A 156 -9.04 -0.41 4.40
N ARG A 157 -9.94 -1.22 4.95
CA ARG A 157 -9.80 -1.95 6.23
C ARG A 157 -9.52 -1.02 7.41
N GLY A 158 -9.91 0.25 7.28
CA GLY A 158 -9.83 1.27 8.32
C GLY A 158 -11.21 1.74 8.76
N PRO A 159 -11.28 2.54 9.84
CA PRO A 159 -12.51 3.15 10.32
C PRO A 159 -13.23 3.98 9.26
N ILE A 160 -14.57 3.93 9.26
CA ILE A 160 -15.40 4.88 8.51
C ILE A 160 -15.41 6.19 9.27
N VAL A 161 -14.93 7.28 8.65
CA VAL A 161 -14.84 8.60 9.27
C VAL A 161 -15.63 9.67 8.50
N ASP A 162 -15.94 10.77 9.20
CA ASP A 162 -16.42 12.01 8.62
C ASP A 162 -15.27 12.96 8.21
N GLU A 163 -15.60 14.17 7.73
CA GLU A 163 -14.61 15.18 7.33
C GLU A 163 -13.78 15.76 8.49
N ASN A 164 -14.17 15.45 9.73
CA ASN A 164 -13.41 15.78 10.93
C ASN A 164 -12.55 14.61 11.41
N TYR A 165 -12.53 13.50 10.64
CA TYR A 165 -11.86 12.24 10.99
C TYR A 165 -12.44 11.55 12.23
N MET A 166 -13.66 11.94 12.67
CA MET A 166 -14.38 11.26 13.73
C MET A 166 -15.00 9.96 13.20
N THR A 167 -14.86 8.90 13.97
CA THR A 167 -15.35 7.56 13.64
C THR A 167 -16.86 7.44 13.89
N SER A 168 -17.42 6.24 13.78
CA SER A 168 -18.80 5.95 14.17
C SER A 168 -19.06 6.07 15.68
N VAL A 169 -18.01 6.06 16.50
CA VAL A 169 -18.07 6.25 17.95
C VAL A 169 -17.66 7.70 18.26
N PRO A 170 -18.56 8.52 18.82
CA PRO A 170 -18.28 9.91 19.11
C PRO A 170 -17.06 10.08 20.03
N GLY A 171 -16.21 11.05 19.70
CA GLY A 171 -14.99 11.35 20.47
C GLY A 171 -13.79 10.46 20.12
N ILE A 172 -13.95 9.47 19.22
CA ILE A 172 -12.84 8.66 18.70
C ILE A 172 -12.54 9.08 17.25
N PHE A 173 -11.28 9.37 16.99
CA PHE A 173 -10.78 9.86 15.70
C PHE A 173 -9.77 8.89 15.11
N ALA A 174 -9.71 8.81 13.77
CA ALA A 174 -8.75 7.96 13.08
C ALA A 174 -8.07 8.70 11.93
N CYS A 175 -6.76 8.50 11.79
CA CYS A 175 -5.95 9.08 10.72
C CYS A 175 -4.75 8.18 10.39
N GLY A 176 -4.01 8.53 9.34
CA GLY A 176 -2.81 7.82 8.91
C GLY A 176 -3.09 6.43 8.35
N ASN A 177 -2.10 5.55 8.37
CA ASN A 177 -2.18 4.22 7.75
C ASN A 177 -3.16 3.26 8.43
N GLY A 178 -3.64 3.57 9.65
CA GLY A 178 -4.75 2.87 10.28
C GLY A 178 -6.09 3.17 9.62
N LEU A 179 -6.26 4.38 9.07
CA LEU A 179 -7.46 4.80 8.37
C LEU A 179 -7.47 4.33 6.90
N HIS A 180 -6.43 4.66 6.17
CA HIS A 180 -6.13 4.14 4.84
C HIS A 180 -4.63 4.28 4.55
N VAL A 181 -4.06 3.41 3.74
CA VAL A 181 -2.62 3.43 3.46
C VAL A 181 -2.27 4.64 2.60
N HIS A 182 -1.29 5.43 3.05
CA HIS A 182 -0.73 6.56 2.33
C HIS A 182 0.58 6.18 1.63
N ASP A 183 0.85 6.83 0.49
CA ASP A 183 2.08 6.62 -0.27
C ASP A 183 3.24 7.49 0.27
N LEU A 184 2.93 8.62 0.92
CA LEU A 184 3.91 9.55 1.48
C LEU A 184 3.60 9.88 2.95
N ALA A 185 4.64 9.92 3.78
CA ALA A 185 4.55 10.32 5.19
C ALA A 185 4.02 11.75 5.37
N ASP A 186 4.29 12.64 4.40
CA ASP A 186 3.80 14.03 4.42
C ASP A 186 2.27 14.10 4.44
N PHE A 187 1.61 13.20 3.71
CA PHE A 187 0.14 13.11 3.73
C PHE A 187 -0.39 12.59 5.06
N VAL A 188 0.33 11.65 5.71
CA VAL A 188 -0.01 11.18 7.05
C VAL A 188 0.06 12.33 8.05
N THR A 189 1.14 13.13 8.02
CA THR A 189 1.33 14.27 8.89
C THR A 189 0.24 15.33 8.70
N LYS A 190 -0.09 15.66 7.45
CA LYS A 190 -1.17 16.58 7.13
C LYS A 190 -2.51 16.07 7.66
N GLN A 191 -2.83 14.81 7.40
CA GLN A 191 -4.08 14.19 7.84
C GLN A 191 -4.20 14.17 9.36
N ALA A 192 -3.11 13.88 10.07
CA ALA A 192 -3.08 13.91 11.53
C ALA A 192 -3.39 15.32 12.08
N GLY A 193 -2.83 16.37 11.45
CA GLY A 193 -3.15 17.77 11.80
C GLY A 193 -4.62 18.10 11.55
N GLU A 194 -5.19 17.66 10.42
CA GLU A 194 -6.61 17.85 10.12
C GLU A 194 -7.51 17.10 11.12
N ALA A 195 -7.14 15.88 11.53
CA ALA A 195 -7.87 15.11 12.55
C ALA A 195 -7.82 15.79 13.93
N ALA A 196 -6.68 16.37 14.31
CA ALA A 196 -6.57 17.13 15.56
C ALA A 196 -7.47 18.37 15.57
N LEU A 197 -7.56 19.10 14.44
CA LEU A 197 -8.51 20.20 14.29
C LEU A 197 -9.97 19.70 14.30
N GLY A 198 -10.24 18.52 13.79
CA GLY A 198 -11.54 17.84 13.87
C GLY A 198 -11.95 17.58 15.32
N ALA A 199 -11.03 17.02 16.12
CA ALA A 199 -11.24 16.80 17.53
C ALA A 199 -11.52 18.10 18.31
N LEU A 200 -10.82 19.18 17.99
CA LEU A 200 -11.09 20.49 18.58
C LEU A 200 -12.48 21.02 18.22
N ARG A 201 -12.92 20.86 16.97
CA ARG A 201 -14.29 21.24 16.56
C ARG A 201 -15.35 20.41 17.32
N TYR A 202 -15.14 19.12 17.49
CA TYR A 202 -16.02 18.26 18.28
C TYR A 202 -16.15 18.75 19.73
N LEU A 203 -15.06 19.08 20.40
CA LEU A 203 -15.07 19.63 21.76
C LEU A 203 -15.83 20.96 21.84
N ASN A 204 -15.90 21.74 20.76
CA ASN A 204 -16.65 22.98 20.65
C ASN A 204 -18.13 22.77 20.21
N GLY A 205 -18.63 21.53 20.23
CA GLY A 205 -20.03 21.21 19.97
C GLY A 205 -20.41 21.05 18.51
N SER A 206 -19.44 20.79 17.62
CA SER A 206 -19.74 20.47 16.23
C SER A 206 -20.32 19.05 16.12
N GLY A 207 -21.44 18.93 15.41
CA GLY A 207 -22.13 17.67 15.15
C GLY A 207 -23.32 17.91 14.23
N GLY A 208 -24.01 16.86 13.80
CA GLY A 208 -25.20 16.96 12.96
C GLY A 208 -25.41 15.73 12.08
N ASP A 209 -26.40 15.84 11.18
CA ASP A 209 -26.70 14.82 10.18
C ASP A 209 -25.61 14.69 9.13
N TYR A 210 -25.45 13.49 8.61
CA TYR A 210 -24.45 13.16 7.56
C TYR A 210 -25.09 12.89 6.20
N SER A 211 -24.30 13.15 5.16
CA SER A 211 -24.47 12.60 3.81
C SER A 211 -23.33 11.64 3.51
N SER A 212 -23.63 10.51 2.86
CA SER A 212 -22.60 9.56 2.45
C SER A 212 -21.85 10.05 1.21
N VAL A 213 -20.55 9.85 1.19
CA VAL A 213 -19.70 9.98 0.00
C VAL A 213 -19.57 8.61 -0.65
N LYS A 214 -19.89 8.53 -1.94
CA LYS A 214 -19.84 7.27 -2.70
C LYS A 214 -18.74 7.32 -3.74
N ALA A 215 -17.93 6.26 -3.80
CA ALA A 215 -16.94 6.08 -4.85
C ALA A 215 -17.62 5.69 -6.17
N GLY A 216 -17.16 6.27 -7.28
CA GLY A 216 -17.54 5.83 -8.64
C GLY A 216 -16.86 4.49 -9.01
N ASN A 217 -17.29 3.88 -10.12
CA ASN A 217 -16.90 2.51 -10.50
C ASN A 217 -15.39 2.25 -10.61
N LEU A 218 -14.61 3.24 -11.04
CA LEU A 218 -13.15 3.14 -11.20
C LEU A 218 -12.38 3.52 -9.93
N ILE A 219 -13.08 3.95 -8.87
CA ILE A 219 -12.51 4.35 -7.59
C ILE A 219 -12.67 3.20 -6.60
N GLY A 220 -11.60 2.84 -5.93
CA GLY A 220 -11.58 1.77 -4.94
C GLY A 220 -12.25 2.17 -3.63
N TYR A 221 -11.93 3.38 -3.15
CA TYR A 221 -12.50 3.97 -1.93
C TYR A 221 -12.37 5.50 -1.97
N VAL A 222 -13.12 6.16 -1.09
CA VAL A 222 -13.00 7.61 -0.81
C VAL A 222 -13.00 7.83 0.69
N VAL A 223 -12.08 8.65 1.19
CA VAL A 223 -11.98 9.06 2.60
C VAL A 223 -12.00 10.59 2.66
N PRO A 224 -12.85 11.21 3.49
CA PRO A 224 -13.86 10.62 4.37
C PRO A 224 -15.05 10.02 3.61
N ALA A 225 -15.73 9.04 4.21
CA ALA A 225 -16.90 8.37 3.64
C ALA A 225 -18.23 9.07 4.01
N LYS A 226 -18.19 10.05 4.89
CA LYS A 226 -19.34 10.83 5.35
C LYS A 226 -18.98 12.31 5.42
N LEU A 227 -19.96 13.17 5.17
CA LEU A 227 -19.84 14.62 5.34
C LEU A 227 -21.05 15.12 6.11
N HIS A 228 -20.85 16.02 7.07
CA HIS A 228 -21.96 16.71 7.69
C HIS A 228 -22.77 17.50 6.63
N LYS A 229 -24.07 17.62 6.83
CA LYS A 229 -24.92 18.41 5.94
C LYS A 229 -24.74 19.90 6.15
N GLU A 230 -24.38 20.28 7.37
CA GLU A 230 -24.19 21.66 7.83
C GLU A 230 -22.85 21.80 8.54
N ASN A 231 -22.39 23.03 8.71
CA ASN A 231 -21.16 23.34 9.43
C ASN A 231 -19.87 22.69 8.89
N LEU A 232 -19.83 22.42 7.58
CA LEU A 232 -18.64 21.92 6.92
C LEU A 232 -17.46 22.92 7.08
N PRO A 233 -16.24 22.44 7.25
CA PRO A 233 -15.07 23.29 7.17
C PRO A 233 -14.98 23.92 5.78
N LYS A 234 -14.32 25.10 5.68
CA LYS A 234 -14.18 25.84 4.42
C LYS A 234 -13.62 24.98 3.27
N THR A 235 -12.82 24.00 3.61
CA THR A 235 -12.21 23.04 2.67
C THR A 235 -12.24 21.64 3.27
N VAL A 236 -12.65 20.66 2.48
CA VAL A 236 -12.59 19.24 2.80
C VAL A 236 -11.63 18.57 1.83
N THR A 237 -10.64 17.86 2.34
CA THR A 237 -9.74 17.04 1.53
C THR A 237 -10.38 15.67 1.33
N LEU A 238 -10.52 15.25 0.07
CA LEU A 238 -10.97 13.91 -0.28
C LEU A 238 -9.77 13.08 -0.75
N TYR A 239 -9.49 12.00 -0.06
CA TYR A 239 -8.51 11.00 -0.47
C TYR A 239 -9.22 9.87 -1.20
N PHE A 240 -8.67 9.40 -2.30
CA PHE A 240 -9.23 8.27 -3.04
C PHE A 240 -8.11 7.49 -3.73
N ARG A 241 -8.41 6.24 -4.10
CA ARG A 241 -7.49 5.40 -4.86
C ARG A 241 -8.24 4.78 -6.04
N VAL A 242 -7.66 4.87 -7.24
CA VAL A 242 -8.21 4.21 -8.42
C VAL A 242 -7.93 2.70 -8.41
N ARG A 243 -8.77 1.93 -9.10
CA ARG A 243 -8.67 0.45 -9.13
C ARG A 243 -7.62 -0.07 -10.11
N LYS A 244 -7.23 0.73 -11.10
CA LYS A 244 -6.26 0.39 -12.15
C LYS A 244 -5.63 1.68 -12.69
N PRO A 245 -4.47 1.59 -13.37
CA PRO A 245 -3.93 2.74 -14.09
C PRO A 245 -4.94 3.29 -15.10
N LEU A 246 -5.06 4.60 -15.12
CA LEU A 246 -5.96 5.34 -16.00
C LEU A 246 -5.20 6.48 -16.70
N THR A 247 -5.55 6.74 -17.94
CA THR A 247 -4.98 7.83 -18.75
C THR A 247 -6.10 8.68 -19.31
N ASP A 248 -5.86 9.99 -19.40
CA ASP A 248 -6.76 10.96 -20.01
C ASP A 248 -8.18 10.89 -19.43
N VAL A 249 -8.28 11.09 -18.10
CA VAL A 249 -9.54 10.95 -17.36
C VAL A 249 -9.97 12.22 -16.68
N THR A 250 -11.28 12.37 -16.48
CA THR A 250 -11.87 13.45 -15.69
C THR A 250 -12.45 12.87 -14.39
N ILE A 251 -12.01 13.42 -13.26
CA ILE A 251 -12.59 13.16 -11.95
C ILE A 251 -13.72 14.13 -11.73
N GLU A 252 -14.92 13.64 -11.50
CA GLU A 252 -16.10 14.45 -11.21
C GLU A 252 -16.57 14.24 -9.78
N ILE A 253 -16.85 15.35 -9.10
CA ILE A 253 -17.51 15.37 -7.79
C ILE A 253 -18.91 15.92 -8.03
N SER A 254 -19.94 15.15 -7.66
CA SER A 254 -21.34 15.54 -7.85
C SER A 254 -22.15 15.42 -6.57
N LYS A 255 -23.23 16.23 -6.49
CA LYS A 255 -24.26 16.15 -5.46
C LYS A 255 -25.60 15.87 -6.15
N GLY A 256 -26.10 14.64 -6.01
CA GLY A 256 -27.17 14.14 -6.87
C GLY A 256 -26.72 14.14 -8.34
N GLU A 257 -27.51 14.71 -9.21
CA GLU A 257 -27.21 14.86 -10.65
C GLU A 257 -26.31 16.08 -11.00
N LYS A 258 -26.09 16.96 -10.04
CA LYS A 258 -25.32 18.19 -10.27
C LYS A 258 -23.84 17.95 -10.06
N VAL A 259 -23.02 18.13 -11.11
CA VAL A 259 -21.56 18.18 -11.00
C VAL A 259 -21.14 19.47 -10.29
N ILE A 260 -20.40 19.32 -9.19
CA ILE A 260 -19.87 20.43 -8.38
C ILE A 260 -18.47 20.82 -8.88
N ARG A 261 -17.66 19.81 -9.23
CA ARG A 261 -16.28 20.01 -9.66
C ARG A 261 -15.85 18.93 -10.63
N SER A 262 -15.10 19.32 -11.66
CA SER A 262 -14.43 18.42 -12.59
C SER A 262 -12.94 18.72 -12.60
N ILE A 263 -12.10 17.69 -12.58
CA ILE A 263 -10.64 17.78 -12.57
C ILE A 263 -10.10 16.82 -13.60
N HIS A 264 -9.46 17.35 -14.64
CA HIS A 264 -8.80 16.54 -15.66
C HIS A 264 -7.43 16.04 -15.17
N LYS A 265 -7.10 14.79 -15.48
CA LYS A 265 -5.82 14.14 -15.16
C LYS A 265 -5.32 13.34 -16.34
N ASN A 266 -4.08 13.60 -16.74
CA ASN A 266 -3.43 12.84 -17.82
C ASN A 266 -3.13 11.39 -17.38
N HIS A 267 -2.75 11.20 -16.11
CA HIS A 267 -2.44 9.87 -15.54
C HIS A 267 -2.92 9.78 -14.11
N LEU A 268 -3.50 8.63 -13.76
CA LEU A 268 -3.77 8.20 -12.39
C LEU A 268 -3.31 6.76 -12.24
N ILE A 269 -2.63 6.46 -11.15
CA ILE A 269 -2.18 5.12 -10.80
C ILE A 269 -2.74 4.71 -9.43
N PRO A 270 -2.86 3.40 -9.13
CA PRO A 270 -3.38 2.89 -7.86
C PRO A 270 -2.40 3.06 -6.68
N SER A 271 -1.52 4.03 -6.73
CA SER A 271 -0.53 4.32 -5.67
C SER A 271 -0.81 5.67 -5.01
#